data_12b3b03bccecad3012b9cda9e8094951
#
_entry.id   12b3b03bccecad3012b9cda9e8094951
#
_cell.length_a   1.000
_cell.length_b   1.000
_cell.length_c   1.000
_cell.angle_alpha   90.00
_cell.angle_beta   90.00
_cell.angle_gamma   90.00
#
_symmetry.space_group_name_H-M   'P 1'
#
loop_
_entity.id
_entity.type
_entity.pdbx_description
1 polymer ?
#
loop_
_entity_poly.entity_id
_entity_poly.type
_entity_poly.pdbx_seq_one_letter_code
_entity_poly.pdbx_strand_id
1 'polypeptide(L)'
;MKATNTSYNFSDSLSRIDEILNAPNTNYEEKNSIPTTGLTYNNGYYVECTAIFVDICDSSDLTDAQKRPVLAKIYRSFISEMVAMFNGFSQCREISINGDCVWAVFDTPYKQDVDSAFDAACKANALIEVLNYKLKKKGYITYNAN
;
A
#
# COMPACT_ATOMS: atom_id res chain seq x y z
N MET A 1 -11.49 4.80 0.06
CA MET A 1 -12.69 5.56 0.49
C MET A 1 -13.78 5.42 -0.58
N LYS A 2 -15.05 5.22 -0.21
CA LYS A 2 -16.16 5.18 -1.17
C LYS A 2 -16.69 6.60 -1.42
N ALA A 3 -16.99 6.93 -2.67
CA ALA A 3 -17.65 8.20 -2.99
C ALA A 3 -19.08 8.23 -2.44
N THR A 4 -19.49 9.35 -1.83
CA THR A 4 -20.82 9.56 -1.25
C THR A 4 -21.76 10.33 -2.19
N ASN A 5 -21.25 10.84 -3.31
CA ASN A 5 -21.98 11.66 -4.29
C ASN A 5 -22.67 12.89 -3.65
N THR A 6 -22.06 13.44 -2.60
CA THR A 6 -22.56 14.64 -1.93
C THR A 6 -22.17 15.86 -2.77
N SER A 7 -23.11 16.80 -2.95
CA SER A 7 -22.85 18.03 -3.68
C SER A 7 -21.74 18.83 -3.00
N TYR A 8 -20.77 19.30 -3.80
CA TYR A 8 -19.71 20.16 -3.32
C TYR A 8 -20.25 21.57 -3.04
N ASN A 9 -20.02 22.07 -1.82
CA ASN A 9 -20.34 23.41 -1.41
C ASN A 9 -19.03 24.18 -1.14
N PHE A 10 -18.79 25.24 -1.89
CA PHE A 10 -17.57 26.03 -1.78
C PHE A 10 -17.47 26.77 -0.43
N SER A 11 -18.58 27.31 0.09
CA SER A 11 -18.58 28.00 1.38
C SER A 11 -18.21 27.06 2.53
N ASP A 12 -18.79 25.85 2.53
CA ASP A 12 -18.46 24.81 3.53
C ASP A 12 -17.01 24.33 3.37
N SER A 13 -16.48 24.39 2.14
CA SER A 13 -15.09 24.05 1.87
C SER A 13 -14.12 25.04 2.51
N LEU A 14 -14.40 26.32 2.44
CA LEU A 14 -13.58 27.34 3.11
C LEU A 14 -13.56 27.13 4.62
N SER A 15 -14.71 26.88 5.23
CA SER A 15 -14.79 26.58 6.67
C SER A 15 -13.98 25.35 7.06
N ARG A 16 -14.06 24.25 6.27
CA ARG A 16 -13.25 23.04 6.52
C ARG A 16 -11.75 23.31 6.40
N ILE A 17 -11.33 24.12 5.43
CA ILE A 17 -9.93 24.50 5.27
C ILE A 17 -9.45 25.27 6.50
N ASP A 18 -10.24 26.25 6.94
CA ASP A 18 -9.90 27.06 8.13
C ASP A 18 -9.83 26.20 9.40
N GLU A 19 -10.76 25.26 9.59
CA GLU A 19 -10.72 24.30 10.71
C GLU A 19 -9.45 23.47 10.72
N ILE A 20 -9.01 22.98 9.57
CA ILE A 20 -7.79 22.17 9.45
C ILE A 20 -6.55 23.04 9.73
N LEU A 21 -6.46 24.22 9.10
CA LEU A 21 -5.29 25.09 9.23
C LEU A 21 -5.16 25.71 10.63
N ASN A 22 -6.28 25.91 11.34
CA ASN A 22 -6.31 26.46 12.69
C ASN A 22 -6.31 25.36 13.77
N ALA A 23 -6.24 24.08 13.40
CA ALA A 23 -6.18 23.01 14.38
C ALA A 23 -4.94 23.18 15.29
N PRO A 24 -5.08 22.99 16.61
CA PRO A 24 -3.94 23.12 17.53
C PRO A 24 -2.82 22.14 17.19
N ASN A 25 -1.56 22.58 17.29
CA ASN A 25 -0.40 21.73 17.11
C ASN A 25 -0.36 20.54 18.09
N THR A 26 -1.04 20.67 19.25
CA THR A 26 -1.21 19.61 20.22
C THR A 26 -2.08 18.44 19.73
N ASN A 27 -2.75 18.58 18.59
CA ASN A 27 -3.46 17.48 17.94
C ASN A 27 -2.52 16.52 17.20
N TYR A 28 -1.22 16.82 17.16
CA TYR A 28 -0.18 15.99 16.54
C TYR A 28 0.70 15.43 17.65
N GLU A 29 0.57 14.11 17.88
CA GLU A 29 1.19 13.42 19.01
C GLU A 29 2.18 12.35 18.53
N GLU A 30 3.23 12.10 19.34
CA GLU A 30 4.10 10.95 19.16
C GLU A 30 3.41 9.67 19.65
N LYS A 31 3.51 8.60 18.89
CA LYS A 31 3.00 7.26 19.24
C LYS A 31 4.06 6.20 18.98
N ASN A 32 4.06 5.16 19.79
CA ASN A 32 4.98 4.03 19.64
C ASN A 32 4.54 3.02 18.55
N SER A 33 3.33 3.17 18.02
CA SER A 33 2.76 2.28 17.01
C SER A 33 1.73 3.04 16.17
N ILE A 34 1.59 2.64 14.92
CA ILE A 34 0.63 3.22 13.98
C ILE A 34 -0.79 2.93 14.48
N PRO A 35 -1.59 3.95 14.79
CA PRO A 35 -2.98 3.76 15.20
C PRO A 35 -3.83 3.28 14.03
N THR A 36 -4.65 2.27 14.26
CA THR A 36 -5.58 1.73 13.25
C THR A 36 -6.89 2.51 13.16
N THR A 37 -7.15 3.41 14.10
CA THR A 37 -8.37 4.22 14.19
C THR A 37 -8.05 5.60 14.78
N GLY A 38 -8.98 6.53 14.64
CA GLY A 38 -8.87 7.84 15.28
C GLY A 38 -8.19 8.93 14.45
N LEU A 39 -7.71 8.62 13.25
CA LEU A 39 -7.23 9.64 12.32
C LEU A 39 -8.42 10.43 11.74
N THR A 40 -8.28 11.74 11.78
CA THR A 40 -9.20 12.72 11.20
C THR A 40 -8.40 13.71 10.36
N TYR A 41 -9.07 14.67 9.72
CA TYR A 41 -8.37 15.73 9.00
C TYR A 41 -7.70 16.77 9.92
N ASN A 42 -8.01 16.78 11.21
CA ASN A 42 -7.56 17.78 12.18
C ASN A 42 -6.56 17.24 13.20
N ASN A 43 -6.12 15.98 13.06
CA ASN A 43 -5.11 15.37 13.92
C ASN A 43 -4.10 14.55 13.11
N GLY A 44 -3.02 14.16 13.76
CA GLY A 44 -2.00 13.31 13.18
C GLY A 44 -1.12 12.69 14.26
N TYR A 45 -0.35 11.68 13.85
CA TYR A 45 0.57 10.99 14.74
C TYR A 45 1.96 10.90 14.09
N TYR A 46 2.98 11.17 14.89
CA TYR A 46 4.37 10.90 14.54
C TYR A 46 4.70 9.48 15.02
N VAL A 47 5.13 8.64 14.11
CA VAL A 47 5.47 7.24 14.38
C VAL A 47 6.75 6.86 13.65
N GLU A 48 7.55 6.00 14.24
CA GLU A 48 8.69 5.38 13.55
C GLU A 48 8.18 4.20 12.72
N CYS A 49 8.20 4.35 11.41
CA CYS A 49 7.65 3.35 10.50
C CYS A 49 8.52 3.20 9.24
N THR A 50 8.38 2.03 8.61
CA THR A 50 8.94 1.73 7.30
C THR A 50 7.81 1.42 6.33
N ALA A 51 7.82 2.06 5.17
CA ALA A 51 6.90 1.75 4.08
C ALA A 51 7.63 0.96 2.98
N ILE A 52 6.99 -0.12 2.51
CA ILE A 52 7.46 -0.94 1.40
C ILE A 52 6.45 -0.80 0.27
N PHE A 53 6.94 -0.45 -0.91
CA PHE A 53 6.15 -0.36 -2.14
C PHE A 53 6.61 -1.45 -3.09
N VAL A 54 5.68 -2.18 -3.67
CA VAL A 54 5.95 -3.19 -4.70
C VAL A 54 5.06 -2.88 -5.88
N ASP A 55 5.66 -2.46 -6.99
CA ASP A 55 4.97 -2.00 -8.19
C ASP A 55 5.41 -2.81 -9.41
N ILE A 56 4.47 -3.14 -10.31
CA ILE A 56 4.78 -3.87 -11.52
C ILE A 56 5.45 -2.94 -12.52
N CYS A 57 6.70 -3.26 -12.90
CA CYS A 57 7.43 -2.50 -13.91
C CYS A 57 6.75 -2.63 -15.28
N ASP A 58 6.71 -1.52 -16.02
CA ASP A 58 6.20 -1.46 -17.40
C ASP A 58 4.78 -2.07 -17.54
N SER A 59 3.93 -1.83 -16.56
CA SER A 59 2.58 -2.41 -16.49
C SER A 59 1.70 -2.02 -17.70
N SER A 60 1.97 -0.90 -18.36
CA SER A 60 1.37 -0.52 -19.62
C SER A 60 1.64 -1.53 -20.73
N ASP A 61 2.87 -2.05 -20.82
CA ASP A 61 3.25 -3.03 -21.84
C ASP A 61 2.52 -4.37 -21.64
N LEU A 62 2.22 -4.73 -20.38
CA LEU A 62 1.39 -5.88 -20.04
C LEU A 62 -0.04 -5.71 -20.59
N THR A 63 -0.59 -4.49 -20.55
CA THR A 63 -1.96 -4.22 -21.03
C THR A 63 -2.04 -4.34 -22.55
N ASP A 64 -1.00 -3.99 -23.25
CA ASP A 64 -0.94 -4.09 -24.72
C ASP A 64 -0.67 -5.52 -25.21
N ALA A 65 0.10 -6.29 -24.45
CA ALA A 65 0.54 -7.63 -24.83
C ALA A 65 -0.46 -8.75 -24.44
N GLN A 66 -1.40 -8.50 -23.52
CA GLN A 66 -2.27 -9.55 -22.99
C GLN A 66 -3.76 -9.25 -23.17
N LYS A 67 -4.56 -10.31 -23.38
CA LYS A 67 -6.02 -10.21 -23.37
C LYS A 67 -6.54 -9.88 -21.96
N ARG A 68 -7.59 -9.06 -21.85
CA ARG A 68 -8.18 -8.61 -20.59
C ARG A 68 -8.37 -9.70 -19.51
N PRO A 69 -8.88 -10.92 -19.84
CA PRO A 69 -9.01 -11.96 -18.81
C PRO A 69 -7.70 -12.50 -18.27
N VAL A 70 -6.64 -12.54 -19.11
CA VAL A 70 -5.29 -12.97 -18.71
C VAL A 70 -4.66 -11.90 -17.84
N LEU A 71 -4.76 -10.64 -18.27
CA LEU A 71 -4.29 -9.48 -17.52
C LEU A 71 -4.90 -9.44 -16.12
N ALA A 72 -6.21 -9.61 -16.02
CA ALA A 72 -6.90 -9.66 -14.72
C ALA A 72 -6.38 -10.79 -13.81
N LYS A 73 -6.00 -11.95 -14.36
CA LYS A 73 -5.42 -13.06 -13.60
C LYS A 73 -4.00 -12.70 -13.10
N ILE A 74 -3.19 -12.05 -13.94
CA ILE A 74 -1.85 -11.59 -13.57
C ILE A 74 -1.93 -10.63 -12.38
N TYR A 75 -2.70 -9.54 -12.50
CA TYR A 75 -2.86 -8.55 -11.43
C TYR A 75 -3.43 -9.16 -10.15
N ARG A 76 -4.48 -9.98 -10.26
CA ARG A 76 -5.09 -10.62 -9.08
C ARG A 76 -4.15 -11.57 -8.36
N SER A 77 -3.35 -12.36 -9.09
CA SER A 77 -2.36 -13.24 -8.47
C SER A 77 -1.26 -12.44 -7.77
N PHE A 78 -0.76 -11.38 -8.38
CA PHE A 78 0.21 -10.48 -7.79
C PHE A 78 -0.34 -9.83 -6.50
N ILE A 79 -1.46 -9.14 -6.58
CA ILE A 79 -2.08 -8.45 -5.44
C ILE A 79 -2.40 -9.42 -4.31
N SER A 80 -3.03 -10.55 -4.62
CA SER A 80 -3.42 -11.55 -3.62
C SER A 80 -2.22 -12.07 -2.83
N GLU A 81 -1.14 -12.41 -3.53
CA GLU A 81 0.03 -13.00 -2.88
C GLU A 81 0.86 -11.96 -2.12
N MET A 82 0.99 -10.73 -2.64
CA MET A 82 1.66 -9.64 -1.92
C MET A 82 0.92 -9.28 -0.63
N VAL A 83 -0.41 -9.15 -0.70
CA VAL A 83 -1.23 -8.88 0.50
C VAL A 83 -1.12 -10.03 1.51
N ALA A 84 -1.19 -11.28 1.07
CA ALA A 84 -1.07 -12.44 1.95
C ALA A 84 0.31 -12.49 2.63
N MET A 85 1.36 -12.21 1.87
CA MET A 85 2.73 -12.20 2.37
C MET A 85 2.94 -11.09 3.41
N PHE A 86 2.53 -9.85 3.12
CA PHE A 86 2.65 -8.74 4.08
C PHE A 86 1.82 -8.97 5.35
N ASN A 87 0.62 -9.53 5.24
CA ASN A 87 -0.20 -9.91 6.40
C ASN A 87 0.45 -10.96 7.30
N GLY A 88 1.44 -11.68 6.81
CA GLY A 88 2.20 -12.66 7.59
C GLY A 88 3.17 -12.04 8.60
N PHE A 89 3.39 -10.71 8.57
CA PHE A 89 4.29 -10.00 9.46
C PHE A 89 3.52 -9.28 10.58
N SER A 90 3.88 -9.54 11.83
CA SER A 90 3.21 -8.95 13.00
C SER A 90 3.39 -7.42 13.10
N GLN A 91 4.47 -6.89 12.53
CA GLN A 91 4.77 -5.45 12.47
C GLN A 91 3.98 -4.71 11.38
N CYS A 92 3.42 -5.43 10.40
CA CYS A 92 2.62 -4.83 9.34
C CYS A 92 1.30 -4.28 9.92
N ARG A 93 1.04 -2.99 9.73
CA ARG A 93 -0.14 -2.29 10.26
C ARG A 93 -1.15 -1.90 9.20
N GLU A 94 -0.67 -1.58 8.03
CA GLU A 94 -1.52 -1.15 6.93
C GLU A 94 -1.03 -1.75 5.61
N ILE A 95 -1.97 -2.21 4.79
CA ILE A 95 -1.71 -2.63 3.43
C ILE A 95 -2.69 -1.92 2.54
N SER A 96 -2.19 -1.29 1.50
CA SER A 96 -2.99 -0.57 0.52
C SER A 96 -2.65 -1.01 -0.90
N ILE A 97 -3.65 -0.90 -1.77
CA ILE A 97 -3.54 -1.27 -3.18
C ILE A 97 -3.89 -0.03 -4.00
N ASN A 98 -3.01 0.35 -4.90
CA ASN A 98 -3.23 1.47 -5.81
C ASN A 98 -2.82 1.06 -7.23
N GLY A 99 -3.81 0.64 -8.03
CA GLY A 99 -3.54 0.10 -9.37
C GLY A 99 -2.78 -1.22 -9.31
N ASP A 100 -1.57 -1.22 -9.80
CA ASP A 100 -0.60 -2.31 -9.84
C ASP A 100 0.45 -2.24 -8.73
N CYS A 101 0.33 -1.26 -7.85
CA CYS A 101 1.17 -1.13 -6.67
C CYS A 101 0.47 -1.71 -5.43
N VAL A 102 1.18 -2.55 -4.69
CA VAL A 102 0.82 -2.96 -3.33
C VAL A 102 1.86 -2.37 -2.39
N TRP A 103 1.41 -1.62 -1.38
CA TRP A 103 2.31 -1.08 -0.38
C TRP A 103 1.84 -1.41 1.03
N ALA A 104 2.79 -1.54 1.92
CA ALA A 104 2.55 -1.88 3.31
C ALA A 104 3.36 -0.98 4.23
N VAL A 105 2.80 -0.65 5.39
CA VAL A 105 3.44 0.15 6.43
C VAL A 105 3.67 -0.74 7.66
N PHE A 106 4.89 -0.71 8.14
CA PHE A 106 5.37 -1.49 9.27
C PHE A 106 5.72 -0.56 10.44
N ASP A 107 5.32 -0.91 11.66
CA ASP A 107 5.91 -0.31 12.85
C ASP A 107 7.38 -0.73 12.93
N THR A 108 8.29 0.25 12.99
CA THR A 108 9.73 -0.03 13.06
C THR A 108 10.44 0.82 14.13
N PRO A 109 9.95 0.84 15.39
CA PRO A 109 10.58 1.61 16.46
C PRO A 109 11.93 1.03 16.90
N TYR A 110 12.24 -0.23 16.56
CA TYR A 110 13.48 -0.88 16.92
C TYR A 110 14.19 -1.46 15.69
N LYS A 111 15.51 -1.63 15.78
CA LYS A 111 16.33 -2.19 14.71
C LYS A 111 15.80 -3.54 14.19
N GLN A 112 15.39 -4.43 15.09
CA GLN A 112 14.85 -5.73 14.72
C GLN A 112 13.56 -5.65 13.89
N ASP A 113 12.78 -4.56 14.06
CA ASP A 113 11.56 -4.35 13.27
C ASP A 113 11.92 -3.87 11.87
N VAL A 114 12.98 -3.05 11.74
CA VAL A 114 13.56 -2.68 10.44
C VAL A 114 14.10 -3.92 9.71
N ASP A 115 14.80 -4.82 10.43
CA ASP A 115 15.27 -6.10 9.86
C ASP A 115 14.07 -6.95 9.37
N SER A 116 12.95 -6.95 10.11
CA SER A 116 11.71 -7.64 9.69
C SER A 116 11.09 -7.01 8.44
N ALA A 117 11.08 -5.68 8.33
CA ALA A 117 10.60 -5.00 7.13
C ALA A 117 11.50 -5.31 5.92
N PHE A 118 12.82 -5.36 6.12
CA PHE A 118 13.77 -5.76 5.08
C PHE A 118 13.55 -7.21 4.64
N ASP A 119 13.31 -8.13 5.57
CA ASP A 119 12.94 -9.54 5.25
C ASP A 119 11.65 -9.61 4.43
N ALA A 120 10.65 -8.77 4.73
CA ALA A 120 9.44 -8.67 3.92
C ALA A 120 9.72 -8.22 2.49
N ALA A 121 10.61 -7.23 2.29
CA ALA A 121 11.02 -6.80 0.95
C ALA A 121 11.76 -7.92 0.18
N CYS A 122 12.65 -8.66 0.84
CA CYS A 122 13.32 -9.81 0.25
C CYS A 122 12.33 -10.90 -0.16
N LYS A 123 11.34 -11.17 0.68
CA LYS A 123 10.27 -12.15 0.38
C LYS A 123 9.37 -11.68 -0.77
N ALA A 124 9.07 -10.39 -0.86
CA ALA A 124 8.34 -9.83 -1.99
C ALA A 124 9.08 -10.11 -3.31
N ASN A 125 10.38 -9.83 -3.36
CA ASN A 125 11.19 -10.11 -4.55
C ASN A 125 11.20 -11.60 -4.91
N ALA A 126 11.43 -12.50 -3.95
CA ALA A 126 11.38 -13.94 -4.18
C ALA A 126 9.99 -14.42 -4.66
N LEU A 127 8.92 -13.78 -4.17
CA LEU A 127 7.55 -14.10 -4.58
C LEU A 127 7.29 -13.73 -6.04
N ILE A 128 7.88 -12.64 -6.57
CA ILE A 128 7.82 -12.29 -7.99
C ILE A 128 8.40 -13.40 -8.85
N GLU A 129 9.52 -14.01 -8.46
CA GLU A 129 10.10 -15.13 -9.19
C GLU A 129 9.16 -16.34 -9.23
N VAL A 130 8.53 -16.67 -8.09
CA VAL A 130 7.55 -17.75 -8.00
C VAL A 130 6.34 -17.48 -8.90
N LEU A 131 5.81 -16.25 -8.88
CA LEU A 131 4.69 -15.83 -9.74
C LEU A 131 5.07 -15.97 -11.21
N ASN A 132 6.23 -15.45 -11.60
CA ASN A 132 6.74 -15.54 -12.98
C ASN A 132 6.92 -16.99 -13.44
N TYR A 133 7.41 -17.86 -12.58
CA TYR A 133 7.48 -19.29 -12.87
C TYR A 133 6.10 -19.90 -13.16
N LYS A 134 5.09 -19.53 -12.37
CA LYS A 134 3.70 -19.99 -12.54
C LYS A 134 3.06 -19.43 -13.81
N LEU A 135 3.31 -18.15 -14.12
CA LEU A 135 2.82 -17.50 -15.32
C LEU A 135 3.42 -18.14 -16.58
N LYS A 136 4.74 -18.36 -16.60
CA LYS A 136 5.46 -19.03 -17.68
C LYS A 136 4.90 -20.44 -17.97
N LYS A 137 4.57 -21.21 -16.93
CA LYS A 137 3.93 -22.54 -17.08
C LYS A 137 2.55 -22.47 -17.75
N LYS A 138 1.87 -21.33 -17.67
CA LYS A 138 0.57 -21.10 -18.31
C LYS A 138 0.70 -20.45 -19.70
N GLY A 139 1.92 -20.19 -20.18
CA GLY A 139 2.17 -19.48 -21.42
C GLY A 139 1.80 -17.99 -21.35
N TYR A 140 1.78 -17.42 -20.15
CA TYR A 140 1.54 -16.00 -19.94
C TYR A 140 2.86 -15.24 -19.88
N ILE A 141 2.81 -13.93 -20.17
CA ILE A 141 3.97 -13.05 -20.07
C ILE A 141 4.40 -12.92 -18.59
N THR A 142 5.69 -12.75 -18.39
CA THR A 142 6.31 -12.48 -17.09
C THR A 142 6.57 -10.99 -16.94
N TYR A 143 6.76 -10.51 -15.72
CA TYR A 143 7.01 -9.11 -15.40
C TYR A 143 8.08 -8.97 -14.31
N ASN A 144 8.66 -7.78 -14.19
CA ASN A 144 9.48 -7.39 -13.05
C ASN A 144 8.66 -6.49 -12.11
N ALA A 145 9.07 -6.40 -10.87
CA ALA A 145 8.53 -5.43 -9.92
C ALA A 145 9.67 -4.74 -9.15
N ASN A 146 9.44 -3.47 -8.81
CA ASN A 146 10.34 -2.63 -8.00
C ASN A 146 9.73 -2.35 -6.64
#